data_3bd9071e6a15800b7ed3a42d7f8d111f
#
_entry.id   3bd9071e6a15800b7ed3a42d7f8d111f
#
_cell.length_a   1.000
_cell.length_b   1.000
_cell.length_c   1.000
_cell.angle_alpha   90.00
_cell.angle_beta   90.00
_cell.angle_gamma   90.00
#
_symmetry.space_group_name_H-M   'P 1'
#
loop_
_entity.id
_entity.type
_entity.pdbx_description
1 polymer ?
#
loop_
_entity_poly.entity_id
_entity_poly.type
_entity_poly.pdbx_seq_one_letter_code
_entity_poly.pdbx_strand_id
1 'polypeptide(L)'
;MGNKGTSDQHSYVQQLVAGPSNIFVTFVQVLKDRAGASMEVGEGSTSGDYLNAFMLGTKKALEDHGKRTLVLTVPEVNAYHVGQLIAVFERAVSIYAIMIHINAYHQPAVEFGKKAAGGLIELKNKAAALLRAEKTAMTAKELAAKLGADESDVFRLMLHLCSNDPGLTLSYQDPVEETVFSAK
;
A
#
# COMPACT_ATOMS: atom_id res chain seq x y z
N MET A 1 1.19 -8.53 -3.85
CA MET A 1 0.18 -9.11 -2.95
C MET A 1 0.70 -10.45 -2.52
N GLY A 2 0.68 -10.75 -1.24
CA GLY A 2 1.16 -12.02 -0.70
C GLY A 2 0.15 -12.60 0.29
N ASN A 3 0.13 -13.90 0.41
CA ASN A 3 -0.64 -14.60 1.43
C ASN A 3 0.16 -15.77 2.01
N LYS A 4 -0.28 -16.29 3.11
CA LYS A 4 0.30 -17.46 3.75
C LYS A 4 -0.80 -18.49 4.03
N GLY A 5 -0.75 -19.58 3.29
CA GLY A 5 -1.74 -20.65 3.43
C GLY A 5 -3.12 -20.24 2.91
N THR A 6 -4.15 -20.60 3.66
CA THR A 6 -5.56 -20.46 3.25
C THR A 6 -6.24 -19.21 3.79
N SER A 7 -5.52 -18.28 4.43
CA SER A 7 -6.12 -17.13 5.11
C SER A 7 -6.87 -16.17 4.16
N ASP A 8 -6.50 -16.15 2.89
CA ASP A 8 -7.02 -15.19 1.91
C ASP A 8 -7.94 -15.81 0.85
N GLN A 9 -8.45 -17.03 1.07
CA GLN A 9 -9.37 -17.70 0.14
C GLN A 9 -10.64 -16.88 -0.10
N HIS A 10 -11.16 -16.24 0.94
CA HIS A 10 -12.38 -15.42 0.89
C HIS A 10 -12.11 -13.93 0.60
N SER A 11 -10.86 -13.50 0.51
CA SER A 11 -10.51 -12.12 0.20
C SER A 11 -10.25 -11.92 -1.29
N TYR A 12 -9.14 -12.38 -1.82
CA TYR A 12 -8.77 -12.11 -3.21
C TYR A 12 -8.62 -13.35 -4.10
N VAL A 13 -8.54 -14.56 -3.53
CA VAL A 13 -8.36 -15.79 -4.34
C VAL A 13 -9.55 -16.02 -5.25
N GLN A 14 -10.77 -15.74 -4.78
CA GLN A 14 -11.94 -15.81 -5.64
C GLN A 14 -11.82 -14.89 -6.86
N GLN A 15 -11.34 -13.66 -6.66
CA GLN A 15 -11.13 -12.71 -7.77
C GLN A 15 -9.99 -13.18 -8.69
N LEU A 16 -8.95 -13.80 -8.18
CA LEU A 16 -7.88 -14.37 -8.99
C LEU A 16 -8.42 -15.48 -9.91
N VAL A 17 -9.29 -16.34 -9.40
CA VAL A 17 -9.89 -17.44 -10.16
C VAL A 17 -10.93 -16.91 -11.15
N ALA A 18 -11.92 -16.12 -10.71
CA ALA A 18 -13.07 -15.71 -11.49
C ALA A 18 -12.87 -14.41 -12.29
N GLY A 19 -11.85 -13.62 -11.95
CA GLY A 19 -11.56 -12.33 -12.61
C GLY A 19 -10.85 -12.45 -13.96
N PRO A 20 -10.47 -11.33 -14.58
CA PRO A 20 -9.76 -11.30 -15.86
C PRO A 20 -8.43 -12.06 -15.82
N SER A 21 -8.03 -12.67 -16.94
CA SER A 21 -6.75 -13.40 -17.06
C SER A 21 -5.58 -12.47 -17.41
N ASN A 22 -5.43 -11.38 -16.68
CA ASN A 22 -4.33 -10.40 -16.83
C ASN A 22 -3.26 -10.51 -15.75
N ILE A 23 -3.24 -11.63 -15.03
CA ILE A 23 -2.30 -11.92 -13.94
C ILE A 23 -1.62 -13.26 -14.16
N PHE A 24 -0.50 -13.47 -13.50
CA PHE A 24 0.01 -14.81 -13.19
C PHE A 24 0.33 -14.90 -11.71
N VAL A 25 0.28 -16.10 -11.15
CA VAL A 25 0.47 -16.35 -9.73
C VAL A 25 1.73 -17.16 -9.50
N THR A 26 2.63 -16.65 -8.67
CA THR A 26 3.83 -17.36 -8.24
C THR A 26 3.58 -17.93 -6.84
N PHE A 27 3.67 -19.23 -6.73
CA PHE A 27 3.68 -19.94 -5.45
C PHE A 27 5.11 -20.14 -4.99
N VAL A 28 5.37 -19.92 -3.70
CA VAL A 28 6.63 -20.31 -3.06
C VAL A 28 6.33 -21.56 -2.20
N GLN A 29 6.78 -22.71 -2.68
CA GLN A 29 6.65 -23.98 -1.98
C GLN A 29 7.88 -24.20 -1.11
N VAL A 30 7.67 -24.43 0.18
CA VAL A 30 8.72 -24.83 1.11
C VAL A 30 8.59 -26.33 1.39
N LEU A 31 9.66 -27.09 1.12
CA LEU A 31 9.60 -28.57 1.26
C LEU A 31 9.65 -29.02 2.71
N LYS A 32 10.44 -28.35 3.55
CA LYS A 32 10.56 -28.70 4.97
C LYS A 32 9.67 -27.80 5.80
N ASP A 33 8.66 -28.34 6.43
CA ASP A 33 7.63 -27.58 7.15
C ASP A 33 8.20 -26.77 8.32
N ARG A 34 9.13 -27.36 9.08
CA ARG A 34 9.68 -26.78 10.31
C ARG A 34 10.98 -27.46 10.74
N ALA A 35 11.69 -26.86 11.67
CA ALA A 35 12.96 -27.36 12.18
C ALA A 35 12.81 -28.65 13.04
N GLY A 36 11.65 -28.88 13.67
CA GLY A 36 11.35 -30.08 14.48
C GLY A 36 10.35 -31.01 13.80
N ALA A 37 9.80 -31.94 14.56
CA ALA A 37 8.76 -32.84 14.08
C ALA A 37 7.50 -32.05 13.69
N SER A 38 6.88 -32.42 12.57
CA SER A 38 5.62 -31.85 12.15
C SER A 38 4.48 -32.27 13.07
N MET A 39 3.51 -31.36 13.25
CA MET A 39 2.34 -31.66 14.09
C MET A 39 1.39 -32.56 13.31
N GLU A 40 1.09 -33.71 13.86
CA GLU A 40 0.02 -34.59 13.36
C GLU A 40 -1.35 -33.96 13.74
N VAL A 41 -2.25 -33.85 12.77
CA VAL A 41 -3.58 -33.23 12.95
C VAL A 41 -4.72 -34.20 12.68
N GLY A 42 -4.40 -35.45 12.35
CA GLY A 42 -5.34 -36.55 12.20
C GLY A 42 -5.06 -37.43 10.97
N GLU A 43 -5.50 -38.66 11.02
CA GLU A 43 -5.42 -39.65 9.93
C GLU A 43 -4.01 -39.85 9.32
N GLY A 44 -2.96 -39.70 10.14
CA GLY A 44 -1.57 -39.80 9.69
C GLY A 44 -1.08 -38.63 8.86
N SER A 45 -1.81 -37.52 8.84
CA SER A 45 -1.45 -36.30 8.11
C SER A 45 -0.97 -35.21 9.05
N THR A 46 0.02 -34.46 8.63
CA THR A 46 0.56 -33.30 9.36
C THR A 46 -0.07 -32.00 8.95
N SER A 47 0.11 -30.93 9.75
CA SER A 47 -0.27 -29.58 9.36
C SER A 47 0.44 -29.11 8.09
N GLY A 48 1.67 -29.56 7.84
CA GLY A 48 2.42 -29.30 6.63
C GLY A 48 1.80 -29.94 5.39
N ASP A 49 1.34 -31.19 5.51
CA ASP A 49 0.63 -31.89 4.43
C ASP A 49 -0.64 -31.12 4.00
N TYR A 50 -1.41 -30.65 4.97
CA TYR A 50 -2.57 -29.81 4.69
C TYR A 50 -2.20 -28.50 4.02
N LEU A 51 -1.16 -27.80 4.50
CA LEU A 51 -0.71 -26.55 3.89
C LEU A 51 -0.26 -26.75 2.44
N ASN A 52 0.51 -27.81 2.19
CA ASN A 52 0.95 -28.16 0.84
C ASN A 52 -0.23 -28.55 -0.07
N ALA A 53 -1.18 -29.34 0.44
CA ALA A 53 -2.38 -29.71 -0.29
C ALA A 53 -3.24 -28.50 -0.66
N PHE A 54 -3.40 -27.53 0.25
CA PHE A 54 -4.12 -26.28 -0.05
C PHE A 54 -3.40 -25.44 -1.10
N MET A 55 -2.07 -25.35 -1.07
CA MET A 55 -1.31 -24.65 -2.12
C MET A 55 -1.53 -25.33 -3.48
N LEU A 56 -1.39 -26.66 -3.55
CA LEU A 56 -1.59 -27.42 -4.79
C LEU A 56 -3.02 -27.33 -5.29
N GLY A 57 -4.01 -27.39 -4.38
CA GLY A 57 -5.42 -27.24 -4.72
C GLY A 57 -5.73 -25.86 -5.29
N THR A 58 -5.21 -24.81 -4.69
CA THR A 58 -5.36 -23.43 -5.20
C THR A 58 -4.69 -23.25 -6.56
N LYS A 59 -3.48 -23.82 -6.71
CA LYS A 59 -2.77 -23.82 -8.01
C LYS A 59 -3.64 -24.52 -9.09
N LYS A 60 -4.12 -25.72 -8.79
CA LYS A 60 -4.97 -26.47 -9.72
C LYS A 60 -6.23 -25.69 -10.08
N ALA A 61 -6.93 -25.11 -9.11
CA ALA A 61 -8.14 -24.31 -9.37
C ALA A 61 -7.85 -23.12 -10.29
N LEU A 62 -6.72 -22.45 -10.14
CA LEU A 62 -6.31 -21.36 -11.03
C LEU A 62 -6.04 -21.86 -12.45
N GLU A 63 -5.32 -22.96 -12.61
CA GLU A 63 -4.97 -23.55 -13.90
C GLU A 63 -6.21 -24.07 -14.65
N ASP A 64 -7.14 -24.73 -13.96
CA ASP A 64 -8.40 -25.20 -14.50
C ASP A 64 -9.27 -24.02 -15.02
N HIS A 65 -9.05 -22.81 -14.51
CA HIS A 65 -9.70 -21.56 -14.97
C HIS A 65 -8.83 -20.73 -15.93
N GLY A 66 -7.81 -21.33 -16.52
CA GLY A 66 -6.97 -20.68 -17.53
C GLY A 66 -6.00 -19.62 -16.99
N LYS A 67 -5.74 -19.62 -15.68
CA LYS A 67 -4.74 -18.73 -15.09
C LYS A 67 -3.34 -19.34 -15.20
N ARG A 68 -2.34 -18.48 -15.38
CA ARG A 68 -0.93 -18.93 -15.43
C ARG A 68 -0.36 -18.98 -14.02
N THR A 69 0.32 -20.06 -13.71
CA THR A 69 0.98 -20.25 -12.43
C THR A 69 2.46 -20.59 -12.59
N LEU A 70 3.24 -20.28 -11.57
CA LEU A 70 4.65 -20.65 -11.42
C LEU A 70 4.86 -21.15 -9.98
N VAL A 71 5.68 -22.17 -9.81
CA VAL A 71 6.09 -22.63 -8.47
C VAL A 71 7.59 -22.45 -8.31
N LEU A 72 7.99 -21.69 -7.30
CA LEU A 72 9.37 -21.62 -6.82
C LEU A 72 9.49 -22.53 -5.60
N THR A 73 10.31 -23.56 -5.71
CA THR A 73 10.50 -24.53 -4.63
C THR A 73 11.79 -24.21 -3.87
N VAL A 74 11.69 -24.04 -2.55
CA VAL A 74 12.82 -23.89 -1.64
C VAL A 74 12.88 -25.06 -0.67
N PRO A 75 14.08 -25.58 -0.35
CA PRO A 75 14.22 -26.74 0.55
C PRO A 75 13.70 -26.48 1.96
N GLU A 76 14.03 -25.33 2.52
CA GLU A 76 13.62 -24.92 3.87
C GLU A 76 13.71 -23.40 4.03
N VAL A 77 13.05 -22.85 5.05
CA VAL A 77 13.15 -21.42 5.41
C VAL A 77 14.38 -21.20 6.27
N ASN A 78 15.37 -20.54 5.71
CA ASN A 78 16.56 -20.05 6.41
C ASN A 78 17.06 -18.77 5.72
N ALA A 79 18.04 -18.08 6.34
CA ALA A 79 18.57 -16.82 5.81
C ALA A 79 19.13 -16.95 4.39
N TYR A 80 19.74 -18.10 4.07
CA TYR A 80 20.31 -18.34 2.74
C TYR A 80 19.22 -18.41 1.66
N HIS A 81 18.20 -19.25 1.86
CA HIS A 81 17.11 -19.40 0.87
C HIS A 81 16.24 -18.14 0.75
N VAL A 82 16.03 -17.41 1.86
CA VAL A 82 15.36 -16.10 1.80
C VAL A 82 16.19 -15.10 0.99
N GLY A 83 17.49 -15.05 1.22
CA GLY A 83 18.41 -14.22 0.42
C GLY A 83 18.42 -14.59 -1.07
N GLN A 84 18.34 -15.88 -1.40
CA GLN A 84 18.19 -16.33 -2.79
C GLN A 84 16.89 -15.85 -3.42
N LEU A 85 15.74 -15.93 -2.72
CA LEU A 85 14.47 -15.44 -3.23
C LEU A 85 14.51 -13.92 -3.48
N ILE A 86 15.06 -13.15 -2.55
CA ILE A 86 15.25 -11.70 -2.73
C ILE A 86 16.06 -11.43 -3.99
N ALA A 87 17.22 -12.07 -4.14
CA ALA A 87 18.09 -11.89 -5.30
C ALA A 87 17.44 -12.29 -6.63
N VAL A 88 16.61 -13.34 -6.64
CA VAL A 88 15.84 -13.75 -7.81
C VAL A 88 14.86 -12.66 -8.23
N PHE A 89 14.09 -12.10 -7.29
CA PHE A 89 13.11 -11.05 -7.62
C PHE A 89 13.78 -9.74 -8.01
N GLU A 90 14.87 -9.34 -7.36
CA GLU A 90 15.66 -8.15 -7.77
C GLU A 90 16.17 -8.29 -9.20
N ARG A 91 16.74 -9.45 -9.55
CA ARG A 91 17.21 -9.71 -10.92
C ARG A 91 16.05 -9.79 -11.91
N ALA A 92 14.93 -10.40 -11.55
CA ALA A 92 13.76 -10.48 -12.39
C ALA A 92 13.23 -9.08 -12.76
N VAL A 93 13.16 -8.16 -11.79
CA VAL A 93 12.76 -6.77 -12.05
C VAL A 93 13.75 -6.07 -12.99
N SER A 94 15.06 -6.25 -12.76
CA SER A 94 16.09 -5.66 -13.61
C SER A 94 16.02 -6.17 -15.06
N ILE A 95 15.87 -7.48 -15.23
CA ILE A 95 15.74 -8.11 -16.56
C ILE A 95 14.45 -7.66 -17.25
N TYR A 96 13.34 -7.63 -16.52
CA TYR A 96 12.06 -7.16 -17.06
C TYR A 96 12.15 -5.72 -17.56
N ALA A 97 12.78 -4.84 -16.78
CA ALA A 97 12.99 -3.45 -17.18
C ALA A 97 13.80 -3.33 -18.48
N ILE A 98 14.85 -4.14 -18.63
CA ILE A 98 15.64 -4.20 -19.89
C ILE A 98 14.73 -4.65 -21.05
N MET A 99 13.90 -5.66 -20.85
CA MET A 99 13.02 -6.19 -21.91
C MET A 99 12.00 -5.16 -22.39
N ILE A 100 11.56 -4.23 -21.54
CA ILE A 100 10.62 -3.16 -21.89
C ILE A 100 11.30 -1.80 -22.09
N HIS A 101 12.62 -1.78 -22.18
CA HIS A 101 13.46 -0.59 -22.45
C HIS A 101 13.30 0.54 -21.45
N ILE A 102 13.16 0.22 -20.15
CA ILE A 102 13.15 1.20 -19.04
C ILE A 102 14.34 0.96 -18.10
N ASN A 103 14.73 2.02 -17.38
CA ASN A 103 15.74 1.92 -16.33
C ASN A 103 15.09 1.56 -14.99
N ALA A 104 15.34 0.32 -14.51
CA ALA A 104 14.80 -0.18 -13.25
C ALA A 104 15.27 0.61 -12.01
N TYR A 105 16.38 1.31 -12.11
CA TYR A 105 17.03 1.99 -10.97
C TYR A 105 16.71 3.47 -10.88
N HIS A 106 15.97 4.02 -11.85
CA HIS A 106 15.59 5.42 -11.91
C HIS A 106 14.16 5.58 -11.43
N GLN A 107 13.96 6.33 -10.33
CA GLN A 107 12.67 6.54 -9.70
C GLN A 107 12.30 8.03 -9.57
N PRO A 108 12.17 8.78 -10.68
CA PRO A 108 11.94 10.23 -10.61
C PRO A 108 10.62 10.61 -9.93
N ALA A 109 9.61 9.75 -10.02
CA ALA A 109 8.29 10.02 -9.45
C ALA A 109 8.29 10.07 -7.90
N VAL A 110 9.25 9.45 -7.23
CA VAL A 110 9.37 9.48 -5.76
C VAL A 110 9.66 10.90 -5.26
N GLU A 111 10.38 11.71 -6.04
CA GLU A 111 10.71 13.09 -5.67
C GLU A 111 9.53 14.06 -5.84
N PHE A 112 8.56 13.75 -6.70
CA PHE A 112 7.41 14.63 -6.94
C PHE A 112 6.57 14.81 -5.68
N GLY A 113 6.27 13.71 -4.97
CA GLY A 113 5.54 13.75 -3.71
C GLY A 113 6.28 14.55 -2.63
N LYS A 114 7.59 14.39 -2.51
CA LYS A 114 8.40 15.12 -1.53
C LYS A 114 8.43 16.63 -1.80
N LYS A 115 8.59 17.01 -3.08
CA LYS A 115 8.54 18.44 -3.48
C LYS A 115 7.16 19.06 -3.24
N ALA A 116 6.09 18.33 -3.58
CA ALA A 116 4.74 18.78 -3.31
C ALA A 116 4.49 18.95 -1.81
N ALA A 117 4.93 17.99 -0.97
CA ALA A 117 4.81 18.07 0.48
C ALA A 117 5.52 19.31 1.06
N GLY A 118 6.71 19.65 0.54
CA GLY A 118 7.41 20.88 0.94
C GLY A 118 6.57 22.14 0.70
N GLY A 119 5.98 22.27 -0.49
CA GLY A 119 5.09 23.39 -0.83
C GLY A 119 3.84 23.45 0.05
N LEU A 120 3.25 22.30 0.38
CA LEU A 120 2.09 22.22 1.28
C LEU A 120 2.44 22.62 2.71
N ILE A 121 3.64 22.29 3.21
CA ILE A 121 4.11 22.74 4.53
C ILE A 121 4.26 24.26 4.55
N GLU A 122 4.84 24.85 3.51
CA GLU A 122 4.95 26.31 3.40
C GLU A 122 3.57 26.98 3.33
N LEU A 123 2.65 26.44 2.54
CA LEU A 123 1.27 26.91 2.44
C LEU A 123 0.57 26.88 3.80
N LYS A 124 0.68 25.77 4.53
CA LYS A 124 0.16 25.64 5.90
C LYS A 124 0.68 26.75 6.82
N ASN A 125 2.00 27.01 6.79
CA ASN A 125 2.61 28.05 7.62
C ASN A 125 2.11 29.45 7.25
N LYS A 126 1.95 29.74 5.95
CA LYS A 126 1.40 31.03 5.46
C LYS A 126 -0.06 31.19 5.88
N ALA A 127 -0.88 30.16 5.76
CA ALA A 127 -2.29 30.20 6.17
C ALA A 127 -2.44 30.44 7.68
N ALA A 128 -1.65 29.77 8.50
CA ALA A 128 -1.63 29.99 9.95
C ALA A 128 -1.19 31.41 10.32
N ALA A 129 -0.15 31.93 9.67
CA ALA A 129 0.32 33.29 9.88
C ALA A 129 -0.73 34.34 9.49
N LEU A 130 -1.40 34.13 8.36
CA LEU A 130 -2.46 35.01 7.89
C LEU A 130 -3.64 35.08 8.86
N LEU A 131 -4.14 33.95 9.34
CA LEU A 131 -5.22 33.90 10.35
C LEU A 131 -4.85 34.64 11.64
N ARG A 132 -3.61 34.43 12.11
CA ARG A 132 -3.12 35.12 13.33
C ARG A 132 -2.94 36.62 13.15
N ALA A 133 -2.58 37.06 11.95
CA ALA A 133 -2.40 38.47 11.65
C ALA A 133 -3.73 39.21 11.51
N GLU A 134 -4.66 38.64 10.77
CA GLU A 134 -5.94 39.29 10.47
C GLU A 134 -6.97 39.16 11.60
N LYS A 135 -6.84 38.13 12.45
CA LYS A 135 -7.74 37.85 13.59
C LYS A 135 -9.22 37.76 13.19
N THR A 136 -9.49 37.43 11.96
CA THR A 136 -10.84 37.29 11.38
C THR A 136 -11.04 35.84 10.97
N ALA A 137 -12.22 35.32 11.21
CA ALA A 137 -12.58 33.98 10.73
C ALA A 137 -12.68 34.01 9.20
N MET A 138 -12.09 33.00 8.55
CA MET A 138 -12.06 32.88 7.08
C MET A 138 -12.42 31.46 6.67
N THR A 139 -13.11 31.33 5.54
CA THR A 139 -13.30 30.06 4.84
C THR A 139 -12.00 29.62 4.14
N ALA A 140 -11.93 28.35 3.76
CA ALA A 140 -10.80 27.85 2.95
C ALA A 140 -10.69 28.61 1.62
N LYS A 141 -11.82 28.96 1.02
CA LYS A 141 -11.89 29.75 -0.24
C LYS A 141 -11.28 31.14 -0.09
N GLU A 142 -11.59 31.84 0.99
CA GLU A 142 -11.02 33.18 1.25
C GLU A 142 -9.52 33.10 1.53
N LEU A 143 -9.08 32.11 2.31
CA LEU A 143 -7.66 31.87 2.56
C LEU A 143 -6.91 31.52 1.28
N ALA A 144 -7.46 30.61 0.46
CA ALA A 144 -6.89 30.21 -0.81
C ALA A 144 -6.75 31.38 -1.77
N ALA A 145 -7.79 32.23 -1.88
CA ALA A 145 -7.76 33.43 -2.71
C ALA A 145 -6.65 34.42 -2.29
N LYS A 146 -6.48 34.63 -0.97
CA LYS A 146 -5.42 35.52 -0.45
C LYS A 146 -4.02 34.94 -0.63
N LEU A 147 -3.88 33.62 -0.61
CA LEU A 147 -2.59 32.93 -0.71
C LEU A 147 -2.22 32.51 -2.15
N GLY A 148 -3.16 32.67 -3.10
CA GLY A 148 -2.97 32.20 -4.47
C GLY A 148 -2.82 30.68 -4.56
N ALA A 149 -3.58 29.95 -3.75
CA ALA A 149 -3.46 28.49 -3.57
C ALA A 149 -4.75 27.75 -3.95
N ASP A 150 -4.67 26.44 -4.03
CA ASP A 150 -5.83 25.58 -4.23
C ASP A 150 -6.70 25.53 -2.96
N GLU A 151 -8.01 25.68 -3.11
CA GLU A 151 -8.97 25.69 -2.00
C GLU A 151 -9.01 24.37 -1.25
N SER A 152 -8.96 23.24 -1.96
CA SER A 152 -9.01 21.91 -1.37
C SER A 152 -7.76 21.64 -0.52
N ASP A 153 -6.58 22.05 -1.01
CA ASP A 153 -5.33 21.92 -0.26
C ASP A 153 -5.39 22.77 1.03
N VAL A 154 -5.82 24.02 0.92
CA VAL A 154 -5.98 24.91 2.09
C VAL A 154 -6.97 24.32 3.09
N PHE A 155 -8.13 23.85 2.63
CA PHE A 155 -9.12 23.22 3.50
C PHE A 155 -8.55 22.03 4.28
N ARG A 156 -7.89 21.09 3.59
CA ARG A 156 -7.29 19.91 4.21
C ARG A 156 -6.18 20.25 5.19
N LEU A 157 -5.32 21.21 4.84
CA LEU A 157 -4.25 21.68 5.72
C LEU A 157 -4.81 22.35 6.98
N MET A 158 -5.85 23.16 6.84
CA MET A 158 -6.46 23.86 7.97
C MET A 158 -7.24 22.95 8.89
N LEU A 159 -7.94 21.94 8.38
CA LEU A 159 -8.57 20.89 9.20
C LEU A 159 -7.54 20.21 10.10
N HIS A 160 -6.42 19.78 9.52
CA HIS A 160 -5.34 19.14 10.28
C HIS A 160 -4.73 20.11 11.29
N LEU A 161 -4.45 21.33 10.87
CA LEU A 161 -3.78 22.32 11.72
C LEU A 161 -4.63 22.72 12.93
N CYS A 162 -5.91 23.01 12.74
CA CYS A 162 -6.82 23.40 13.83
C CYS A 162 -7.04 22.25 14.84
N SER A 163 -6.88 21.01 14.41
CA SER A 163 -6.95 19.86 15.30
C SER A 163 -5.70 19.66 16.16
N ASN A 164 -4.58 20.28 15.80
CA ASN A 164 -3.27 20.08 16.44
C ASN A 164 -2.66 21.37 17.03
N ASP A 165 -3.15 22.53 16.66
CA ASP A 165 -2.68 23.83 17.17
C ASP A 165 -3.76 24.46 18.07
N PRO A 166 -3.53 24.52 19.39
CA PRO A 166 -4.51 25.07 20.34
C PRO A 166 -4.80 26.56 20.14
N GLY A 167 -3.95 27.28 19.39
CA GLY A 167 -4.12 28.69 19.05
C GLY A 167 -5.03 28.94 17.84
N LEU A 168 -5.49 27.87 17.18
CA LEU A 168 -6.40 27.93 16.06
C LEU A 168 -7.69 27.17 16.35
N THR A 169 -8.78 27.57 15.74
CA THR A 169 -10.09 26.92 15.87
C THR A 169 -10.73 26.77 14.51
N LEU A 170 -11.64 25.81 14.40
CA LEU A 170 -12.54 25.68 13.26
C LEU A 170 -13.98 25.64 13.75
N SER A 171 -14.89 26.17 12.96
CA SER A 171 -16.33 26.08 13.16
C SER A 171 -16.94 25.47 11.92
N TYR A 172 -17.41 24.23 12.05
CA TYR A 172 -18.07 23.52 10.96
C TYR A 172 -19.38 24.21 10.58
N GLN A 173 -19.62 24.33 9.29
CA GLN A 173 -20.85 24.88 8.70
C GLN A 173 -21.46 23.84 7.74
N ASP A 174 -22.72 24.07 7.38
CA ASP A 174 -23.42 23.32 6.35
C ASP A 174 -23.89 24.32 5.27
N PRO A 175 -23.40 24.20 4.03
CA PRO A 175 -22.49 23.15 3.52
C PRO A 175 -21.06 23.25 4.08
N VAL A 176 -20.31 22.14 4.02
CA VAL A 176 -18.96 22.00 4.62
C VAL A 176 -17.93 23.01 4.06
N GLU A 177 -18.13 23.49 2.86
CA GLU A 177 -17.30 24.50 2.20
C GLU A 177 -17.35 25.86 2.92
N GLU A 178 -18.43 26.13 3.66
CA GLU A 178 -18.59 27.33 4.46
C GLU A 178 -17.94 27.23 5.86
N THR A 179 -17.27 26.09 6.16
CA THR A 179 -16.50 25.94 7.40
C THR A 179 -15.46 27.04 7.53
N VAL A 180 -15.44 27.71 8.69
CA VAL A 180 -14.53 28.81 8.97
C VAL A 180 -13.41 28.42 9.92
N PHE A 181 -12.25 29.01 9.68
CA PHE A 181 -11.04 28.86 10.47
C PHE A 181 -10.69 30.20 11.10
N SER A 182 -10.28 30.20 12.35
CA SER A 182 -9.91 31.44 13.06
C SER A 182 -8.76 31.23 14.03
N ALA A 183 -8.01 32.29 14.35
CA ALA A 183 -7.11 32.34 15.47
C ALA A 183 -7.89 32.71 16.74
N LYS A 184 -7.47 32.13 17.88
CA LYS A 184 -7.97 32.49 19.22
C LYS A 184 -7.43 33.83 19.68
#